data_ad2ae65231eeaf5f190bc43d276ce95f
#
_entry.id   ad2ae65231eeaf5f190bc43d276ce95f
#
_cell.length_a   1.000
_cell.length_b   1.000
_cell.length_c   1.000
_cell.angle_alpha   90.00
_cell.angle_beta   90.00
_cell.angle_gamma   90.00
#
_symmetry.space_group_name_H-M   'P 1'
#
loop_
_entity.id
_entity.type
_entity.pdbx_description
1 polymer ?
#
loop_
_entity_poly.entity_id
_entity_poly.type
_entity_poly.pdbx_seq_one_letter_code
_entity_poly.pdbx_strand_id
1 'polypeptide(L)'
;MKLFTRILIVFLLAFSSLSTVSCSLPFLKQTPAEKEVLASKKIIALLTDFGNKDFYVGAMKGIIYSICPEVTVVDITHQITPYNLKEGSRTLYHTAKEFPPGTIFVAVVDPGVGTTRRPMVVLTLDGKYFVGPDNGIFNIVLREVGVRKIYQIKNPKWMRQKGVSKTFHGRDLFAPVAAHLAAGWPVEEVGPEIKAYSLLSSTPVKRRGNRIEGEVTVIDHYGNVILNIPGELFKELGLTRGVKLHVHFKNKKVTLKWAATYGAVPEGEGMILISGGGFLELAVNRGSAARKYGLEVGEAVTIENPD
;
A
#
# COMPACT_ATOMS: atom_id res chain seq x y z
N MET A 1 -17.58 12.16 87.94
CA MET A 1 -17.58 13.61 88.12
C MET A 1 -17.13 14.26 86.81
N LYS A 2 -18.09 14.88 86.10
CA LYS A 2 -17.94 15.99 85.12
C LYS A 2 -16.91 15.83 84.06
N LEU A 3 -17.10 15.86 82.77
CA LEU A 3 -18.03 16.62 81.96
C LEU A 3 -17.83 16.11 80.54
N PHE A 4 -18.74 15.28 80.03
CA PHE A 4 -18.77 15.00 78.59
C PHE A 4 -20.09 15.53 78.06
N THR A 5 -20.06 16.65 77.48
CA THR A 5 -21.22 17.24 76.82
C THR A 5 -20.86 17.52 75.38
N ARG A 6 -21.55 16.79 74.53
CA ARG A 6 -22.05 17.20 73.21
C ARG A 6 -21.06 17.78 72.22
N ILE A 7 -20.72 16.99 71.22
CA ILE A 7 -20.89 17.44 69.84
C ILE A 7 -21.59 16.30 69.08
N LEU A 8 -22.88 16.52 68.93
CA LEU A 8 -23.81 15.68 68.16
C LEU A 8 -23.89 16.30 66.78
N ILE A 9 -23.60 15.48 65.77
CA ILE A 9 -24.25 15.44 64.46
C ILE A 9 -24.39 16.73 63.69
N VAL A 10 -23.65 16.85 62.58
CA VAL A 10 -24.25 17.15 61.30
C VAL A 10 -23.51 16.32 60.23
N PHE A 11 -23.91 15.05 60.09
CA PHE A 11 -23.74 14.35 58.82
C PHE A 11 -25.11 14.43 58.14
N LEU A 12 -25.32 15.47 57.40
CA LEU A 12 -26.48 15.59 56.51
C LEU A 12 -26.04 16.17 55.20
N LEU A 13 -26.10 15.28 54.22
CA LEU A 13 -26.40 15.57 52.80
C LEU A 13 -25.48 16.57 52.11
N ALA A 14 -24.41 16.05 51.53
CA ALA A 14 -23.91 16.57 50.30
C ALA A 14 -23.83 15.41 49.29
N PHE A 15 -25.00 14.99 48.79
CA PHE A 15 -25.11 14.42 47.47
C PHE A 15 -24.93 15.58 46.50
N SER A 16 -23.70 15.83 46.10
CA SER A 16 -23.42 16.77 45.06
C SER A 16 -22.61 16.04 43.99
N SER A 17 -23.30 15.75 42.90
CA SER A 17 -22.81 15.76 41.54
C SER A 17 -21.36 15.29 41.37
N LEU A 18 -21.20 13.98 41.08
CA LEU A 18 -20.08 13.52 40.27
C LEU A 18 -20.20 14.19 38.89
N SER A 19 -19.68 15.38 38.77
CA SER A 19 -19.32 15.94 37.47
C SER A 19 -18.24 15.03 36.93
N THR A 20 -18.60 14.26 35.92
CA THR A 20 -17.65 13.62 35.02
C THR A 20 -16.78 14.71 34.43
N VAL A 21 -15.60 14.91 34.99
CA VAL A 21 -14.55 15.69 34.34
C VAL A 21 -14.14 14.87 33.13
N SER A 22 -14.81 15.15 32.02
CA SER A 22 -14.33 14.76 30.70
C SER A 22 -12.99 15.44 30.53
N CYS A 23 -11.91 14.71 30.75
CA CYS A 23 -10.57 15.14 30.42
C CYS A 23 -10.45 15.14 28.87
N SER A 24 -11.07 16.11 28.23
CA SER A 24 -10.74 16.48 26.87
C SER A 24 -9.35 17.11 26.94
N LEU A 25 -8.32 16.30 26.66
CA LEU A 25 -7.00 16.84 26.35
C LEU A 25 -7.19 17.92 25.30
N PRO A 26 -6.79 19.17 25.55
CA PRO A 26 -6.87 20.19 24.53
C PRO A 26 -6.04 19.68 23.34
N PHE A 27 -6.67 19.52 22.20
CA PHE A 27 -5.96 19.39 20.94
C PHE A 27 -5.03 20.60 20.87
N LEU A 28 -3.74 20.40 21.13
CA LEU A 28 -2.73 21.42 20.96
C LEU A 28 -2.81 21.87 19.51
N LYS A 29 -3.37 23.05 19.28
CA LYS A 29 -3.37 23.67 17.96
C LYS A 29 -1.89 23.89 17.61
N GLN A 30 -1.41 23.12 16.66
CA GLN A 30 -0.06 23.27 16.13
C GLN A 30 0.13 24.72 15.67
N THR A 31 1.21 25.34 16.08
CA THR A 31 1.57 26.67 15.62
C THR A 31 1.84 26.66 14.11
N PRO A 32 1.71 27.78 13.41
CA PRO A 32 2.09 27.88 11.99
C PRO A 32 3.53 27.40 11.75
N ALA A 33 4.46 27.67 12.65
CA ALA A 33 5.85 27.18 12.56
C ALA A 33 5.96 25.67 12.73
N GLU A 34 5.19 25.04 13.64
CA GLU A 34 5.16 23.57 13.77
C GLU A 34 4.52 22.89 12.55
N LYS A 35 3.51 23.52 11.94
CA LYS A 35 2.93 23.06 10.67
C LYS A 35 3.92 23.20 9.52
N GLU A 36 4.71 24.25 9.49
CA GLU A 36 5.73 24.49 8.47
C GLU A 36 6.92 23.52 8.61
N VAL A 37 7.36 23.23 9.83
CA VAL A 37 8.39 22.21 10.10
C VAL A 37 7.91 20.80 9.74
N LEU A 38 6.66 20.45 10.03
CA LEU A 38 6.06 19.16 9.61
C LEU A 38 5.85 19.08 8.08
N ALA A 39 5.51 20.20 7.43
CA ALA A 39 5.37 20.29 5.98
C ALA A 39 6.71 20.21 5.23
N SER A 40 7.84 20.49 5.91
CA SER A 40 9.18 20.46 5.30
C SER A 40 9.87 19.10 5.34
N LYS A 41 9.40 18.16 6.18
CA LYS A 41 10.06 16.85 6.34
C LYS A 41 9.76 15.95 5.16
N LYS A 42 10.74 15.75 4.29
CA LYS A 42 10.62 14.88 3.11
C LYS A 42 10.60 13.40 3.53
N ILE A 43 9.81 12.62 2.82
CA ILE A 43 9.70 11.17 3.03
C ILE A 43 10.15 10.45 1.77
N ILE A 44 11.03 9.46 1.94
CA ILE A 44 11.36 8.48 0.91
C ILE A 44 10.81 7.14 1.36
N ALA A 45 9.90 6.54 0.58
CA ALA A 45 9.28 5.26 0.87
C ALA A 45 9.85 4.19 -0.08
N LEU A 46 10.37 3.09 0.48
CA LEU A 46 11.08 2.04 -0.26
C LEU A 46 10.21 0.80 -0.44
N LEU A 47 10.13 0.27 -1.65
CA LEU A 47 9.51 -1.00 -1.99
C LEU A 47 10.46 -1.79 -2.89
N THR A 48 10.80 -3.03 -2.50
CA THR A 48 11.66 -3.90 -3.30
C THR A 48 11.28 -5.38 -3.16
N ASP A 49 11.89 -6.22 -4.01
CA ASP A 49 11.91 -7.68 -3.90
C ASP A 49 13.24 -8.21 -3.36
N PHE A 50 14.05 -7.37 -2.71
CA PHE A 50 15.42 -7.69 -2.27
C PHE A 50 15.49 -8.57 -1.03
N GLY A 51 14.37 -8.72 -0.30
CA GLY A 51 14.36 -9.34 1.01
C GLY A 51 15.10 -8.51 2.08
N ASN A 52 15.22 -9.09 3.28
CA ASN A 52 15.89 -8.45 4.42
C ASN A 52 17.18 -9.17 4.84
N LYS A 53 17.58 -10.21 4.08
CA LYS A 53 18.75 -11.02 4.41
C LYS A 53 20.05 -10.38 3.99
N ASP A 54 20.06 -9.77 2.80
CA ASP A 54 21.27 -9.26 2.18
C ASP A 54 21.47 -7.76 2.44
N PHE A 55 22.63 -7.24 2.09
CA PHE A 55 23.02 -5.85 2.34
C PHE A 55 22.32 -4.82 1.45
N TYR A 56 21.52 -5.23 0.48
CA TYR A 56 21.02 -4.37 -0.59
C TYR A 56 20.20 -3.18 -0.07
N VAL A 57 19.22 -3.45 0.78
CA VAL A 57 18.37 -2.39 1.36
C VAL A 57 19.18 -1.43 2.24
N GLY A 58 20.08 -1.98 3.08
CA GLY A 58 20.99 -1.17 3.90
C GLY A 58 21.88 -0.26 3.07
N ALA A 59 22.41 -0.76 1.94
CA ALA A 59 23.23 0.05 1.03
C ALA A 59 22.44 1.16 0.35
N MET A 60 21.18 0.93 -0.04
CA MET A 60 20.30 1.99 -0.57
C MET A 60 20.07 3.09 0.47
N LYS A 61 19.73 2.73 1.70
CA LYS A 61 19.52 3.67 2.81
C LYS A 61 20.80 4.46 3.12
N GLY A 62 21.96 3.80 3.14
CA GLY A 62 23.26 4.47 3.33
C GLY A 62 23.51 5.55 2.29
N ILE A 63 23.21 5.29 1.01
CA ILE A 63 23.31 6.29 -0.06
C ILE A 63 22.31 7.44 0.17
N ILE A 64 21.08 7.13 0.50
CA ILE A 64 20.06 8.17 0.77
C ILE A 64 20.52 9.10 1.87
N TYR A 65 20.92 8.59 3.01
CA TYR A 65 21.39 9.39 4.15
C TYR A 65 22.70 10.13 3.88
N SER A 66 23.57 9.62 3.02
CA SER A 66 24.80 10.32 2.64
C SER A 66 24.55 11.59 1.78
N ILE A 67 23.40 11.67 1.10
CA ILE A 67 23.00 12.80 0.24
C ILE A 67 22.01 13.72 0.96
N CYS A 68 21.03 13.16 1.67
CA CYS A 68 20.01 13.90 2.40
C CYS A 68 19.84 13.33 3.82
N PRO A 69 20.68 13.73 4.80
CA PRO A 69 20.68 13.17 6.17
C PRO A 69 19.36 13.36 6.93
N GLU A 70 18.65 14.47 6.67
CA GLU A 70 17.42 14.86 7.37
C GLU A 70 16.15 14.19 6.82
N VAL A 71 16.26 13.37 5.77
CA VAL A 71 15.09 12.70 5.18
C VAL A 71 14.57 11.59 6.09
N THR A 72 13.26 11.38 6.10
CA THR A 72 12.66 10.19 6.72
C THR A 72 12.58 9.07 5.69
N VAL A 73 13.23 7.94 5.96
CA VAL A 73 13.12 6.74 5.12
C VAL A 73 12.15 5.75 5.75
N VAL A 74 11.14 5.34 4.98
CA VAL A 74 10.10 4.38 5.39
C VAL A 74 10.19 3.15 4.51
N ASP A 75 10.20 1.97 5.09
CA ASP A 75 10.08 0.72 4.35
C ASP A 75 8.59 0.39 4.14
N ILE A 76 8.16 0.32 2.89
CA ILE A 76 6.84 -0.23 2.56
C ILE A 76 6.92 -1.76 2.76
N THR A 77 7.77 -2.38 1.99
CA THR A 77 8.14 -3.79 2.11
C THR A 77 9.36 -4.10 1.23
N HIS A 78 10.15 -5.08 1.65
CA HIS A 78 11.22 -5.66 0.83
C HIS A 78 10.94 -7.14 0.51
N GLN A 79 9.72 -7.60 0.79
CA GLN A 79 9.27 -8.99 0.65
C GLN A 79 8.31 -9.19 -0.54
N ILE A 80 8.37 -8.31 -1.55
CA ILE A 80 7.69 -8.61 -2.81
C ILE A 80 8.26 -9.93 -3.35
N THR A 81 7.40 -10.83 -3.81
CA THR A 81 7.83 -12.07 -4.44
C THR A 81 8.82 -11.73 -5.57
N PRO A 82 10.00 -12.34 -5.61
CA PRO A 82 11.02 -12.02 -6.60
C PRO A 82 10.46 -11.94 -8.01
N TYR A 83 10.75 -10.80 -8.68
CA TYR A 83 10.33 -10.48 -10.05
C TYR A 83 8.83 -10.25 -10.26
N ASN A 84 7.99 -10.30 -9.21
CA ASN A 84 6.55 -10.12 -9.32
C ASN A 84 6.15 -8.64 -9.42
N LEU A 85 6.15 -8.12 -10.65
CA LEU A 85 5.78 -6.74 -10.95
C LEU A 85 4.31 -6.43 -10.63
N LYS A 86 3.40 -7.38 -10.80
CA LYS A 86 1.96 -7.19 -10.50
C LYS A 86 1.73 -6.97 -9.00
N GLU A 87 2.37 -7.77 -8.16
CA GLU A 87 2.34 -7.63 -6.71
C GLU A 87 2.96 -6.29 -6.27
N GLY A 88 4.15 -5.98 -6.79
CA GLY A 88 4.84 -4.72 -6.49
C GLY A 88 4.03 -3.49 -6.87
N SER A 89 3.46 -3.46 -8.08
CA SER A 89 2.62 -2.36 -8.58
C SER A 89 1.36 -2.15 -7.72
N ARG A 90 0.72 -3.24 -7.30
CA ARG A 90 -0.47 -3.21 -6.45
C ARG A 90 -0.13 -2.70 -5.05
N THR A 91 0.89 -3.29 -4.42
CA THR A 91 1.35 -2.89 -3.08
C THR A 91 1.73 -1.41 -3.05
N LEU A 92 2.47 -0.97 -4.07
CA LEU A 92 2.87 0.43 -4.22
C LEU A 92 1.65 1.37 -4.30
N TYR A 93 0.66 1.05 -5.13
CA TYR A 93 -0.55 1.87 -5.29
C TYR A 93 -1.34 1.99 -4.00
N HIS A 94 -1.61 0.87 -3.33
CA HIS A 94 -2.39 0.88 -2.09
C HIS A 94 -1.68 1.65 -0.98
N THR A 95 -0.36 1.49 -0.86
CA THR A 95 0.43 2.22 0.12
C THR A 95 0.53 3.71 -0.22
N ALA A 96 0.74 4.05 -1.49
CA ALA A 96 0.93 5.44 -1.90
C ALA A 96 -0.27 6.35 -1.58
N LYS A 97 -1.48 5.81 -1.53
CA LYS A 97 -2.69 6.57 -1.16
C LYS A 97 -2.65 7.10 0.28
N GLU A 98 -1.96 6.41 1.16
CA GLU A 98 -1.88 6.73 2.59
C GLU A 98 -0.76 7.73 2.91
N PHE A 99 0.07 8.10 1.92
CA PHE A 99 1.17 9.03 2.09
C PHE A 99 0.82 10.45 1.59
N PRO A 100 1.38 11.49 2.23
CA PRO A 100 1.12 12.87 1.84
C PRO A 100 1.73 13.23 0.47
N PRO A 101 1.24 14.31 -0.19
CA PRO A 101 1.91 14.91 -1.33
C PRO A 101 3.36 15.26 -1.02
N GLY A 102 4.25 15.21 -2.04
CA GLY A 102 5.68 15.42 -1.87
C GLY A 102 6.46 14.19 -1.44
N THR A 103 5.79 13.07 -1.10
CA THR A 103 6.47 11.79 -0.82
C THR A 103 7.14 11.25 -2.08
N ILE A 104 8.33 10.68 -1.91
CA ILE A 104 9.15 10.08 -2.98
C ILE A 104 9.16 8.57 -2.77
N PHE A 105 8.55 7.83 -3.68
CA PHE A 105 8.53 6.37 -3.67
C PHE A 105 9.66 5.83 -4.52
N VAL A 106 10.48 4.94 -3.96
CA VAL A 106 11.49 4.18 -4.69
C VAL A 106 11.01 2.74 -4.77
N ALA A 107 10.57 2.32 -5.95
CA ALA A 107 10.09 0.95 -6.15
C ALA A 107 11.03 0.21 -7.12
N VAL A 108 11.64 -0.87 -6.63
CA VAL A 108 12.63 -1.65 -7.36
C VAL A 108 12.29 -3.14 -7.29
N VAL A 109 11.49 -3.57 -8.26
CA VAL A 109 11.33 -4.95 -8.70
C VAL A 109 11.78 -4.95 -10.15
N ASP A 110 12.98 -5.45 -10.44
CA ASP A 110 13.66 -5.12 -11.69
C ASP A 110 14.35 -6.31 -12.37
N PRO A 111 13.58 -7.23 -12.99
CA PRO A 111 14.16 -8.34 -13.77
C PRO A 111 14.99 -7.87 -14.97
N GLY A 112 14.86 -6.60 -15.37
CA GLY A 112 15.60 -6.00 -16.48
C GLY A 112 16.78 -5.13 -16.06
N VAL A 113 17.30 -5.24 -14.84
CA VAL A 113 18.45 -4.45 -14.39
C VAL A 113 19.65 -4.59 -15.32
N GLY A 114 20.29 -3.47 -15.68
CA GLY A 114 21.45 -3.47 -16.56
C GLY A 114 21.18 -3.68 -18.05
N THR A 115 19.92 -3.85 -18.46
CA THR A 115 19.50 -3.94 -19.87
C THR A 115 19.14 -2.56 -20.45
N THR A 116 18.47 -2.55 -21.59
CA THR A 116 17.99 -1.33 -22.28
C THR A 116 16.75 -0.69 -21.64
N ARG A 117 16.13 -1.32 -20.60
CA ARG A 117 15.00 -0.73 -19.88
C ARG A 117 15.42 0.62 -19.27
N ARG A 118 14.58 1.64 -19.43
CA ARG A 118 14.87 3.00 -18.96
C ARG A 118 14.72 3.11 -17.44
N PRO A 119 15.58 3.85 -16.74
CA PRO A 119 15.27 4.33 -15.40
C PRO A 119 14.43 5.62 -15.51
N MET A 120 13.45 5.82 -14.64
CA MET A 120 12.57 6.98 -14.72
C MET A 120 12.14 7.55 -13.36
N VAL A 121 11.73 8.83 -13.41
CA VAL A 121 11.00 9.53 -12.36
C VAL A 121 9.63 9.90 -12.92
N VAL A 122 8.58 9.59 -12.16
CA VAL A 122 7.22 10.02 -12.45
C VAL A 122 6.80 11.05 -11.39
N LEU A 123 6.21 12.14 -11.82
CA LEU A 123 5.47 13.10 -11.00
C LEU A 123 3.97 12.91 -11.27
N THR A 124 3.20 12.57 -10.27
CA THR A 124 1.75 12.34 -10.35
C THR A 124 0.94 13.62 -10.17
N LEU A 125 -0.35 13.56 -10.51
CA LEU A 125 -1.26 14.71 -10.37
C LEU A 125 -1.46 15.13 -8.91
N ASP A 126 -1.39 14.18 -7.97
CA ASP A 126 -1.47 14.42 -6.51
C ASP A 126 -0.13 14.86 -5.88
N GLY A 127 0.89 15.14 -6.70
CA GLY A 127 2.15 15.74 -6.29
C GLY A 127 3.15 14.78 -5.64
N LYS A 128 3.05 13.48 -5.89
CA LYS A 128 4.00 12.47 -5.42
C LYS A 128 4.99 12.09 -6.51
N TYR A 129 6.18 11.64 -6.10
CA TYR A 129 7.23 11.18 -7.00
C TYR A 129 7.39 9.67 -6.93
N PHE A 130 7.64 9.04 -8.08
CA PHE A 130 7.92 7.60 -8.17
C PHE A 130 9.21 7.40 -8.97
N VAL A 131 10.19 6.78 -8.35
CA VAL A 131 11.54 6.56 -8.87
C VAL A 131 11.78 5.07 -9.02
N GLY A 132 12.13 4.62 -10.23
CA GLY A 132 12.36 3.20 -10.49
C GLY A 132 12.50 2.85 -11.97
N PRO A 133 12.46 1.54 -12.32
CA PRO A 133 12.53 1.07 -13.68
C PRO A 133 11.25 1.30 -14.47
N ASP A 134 11.39 1.62 -15.75
CA ASP A 134 10.30 1.64 -16.73
C ASP A 134 9.99 0.20 -17.20
N ASN A 135 9.32 -0.57 -16.35
CA ASN A 135 8.98 -1.97 -16.59
C ASN A 135 7.53 -2.32 -16.21
N GLY A 136 6.73 -1.28 -15.95
CA GLY A 136 5.33 -1.43 -15.58
C GLY A 136 5.05 -1.43 -14.07
N ILE A 137 6.06 -1.35 -13.20
CA ILE A 137 5.87 -1.30 -11.73
C ILE A 137 4.95 -0.14 -11.28
N PHE A 138 4.87 0.94 -12.05
CA PHE A 138 4.03 2.10 -11.76
C PHE A 138 2.64 2.07 -12.41
N ASN A 139 2.30 1.03 -13.17
CA ASN A 139 1.08 0.99 -13.99
C ASN A 139 -0.20 1.37 -13.24
N ILE A 140 -0.44 0.79 -12.06
CA ILE A 140 -1.68 1.07 -11.32
C ILE A 140 -1.70 2.51 -10.84
N VAL A 141 -0.56 3.01 -10.32
CA VAL A 141 -0.43 4.42 -9.90
C VAL A 141 -0.71 5.37 -11.06
N LEU A 142 -0.08 5.13 -12.23
CA LEU A 142 -0.23 5.98 -13.40
C LEU A 142 -1.66 6.03 -13.92
N ARG A 143 -2.37 4.90 -13.88
CA ARG A 143 -3.76 4.81 -14.31
C ARG A 143 -4.74 5.45 -13.34
N GLU A 144 -4.58 5.19 -12.03
CA GLU A 144 -5.57 5.57 -11.00
C GLU A 144 -5.35 7.00 -10.47
N VAL A 145 -4.11 7.44 -10.35
CA VAL A 145 -3.76 8.79 -9.84
C VAL A 145 -3.57 9.78 -10.96
N GLY A 146 -3.12 9.32 -12.12
CA GLY A 146 -2.77 10.16 -13.26
C GLY A 146 -1.35 10.72 -13.19
N VAL A 147 -0.87 11.16 -14.33
CA VAL A 147 0.50 11.60 -14.56
C VAL A 147 0.53 13.09 -14.84
N ARG A 148 1.42 13.82 -14.15
CA ARG A 148 1.75 15.20 -14.48
C ARG A 148 2.93 15.24 -15.45
N LYS A 149 4.03 14.54 -15.12
CA LYS A 149 5.24 14.46 -15.95
C LYS A 149 6.01 13.16 -15.69
N ILE A 150 6.74 12.72 -16.70
CA ILE A 150 7.67 11.59 -16.60
C ILE A 150 9.02 12.01 -17.17
N TYR A 151 10.10 11.72 -16.46
CA TYR A 151 11.46 12.01 -16.89
C TYR A 151 12.28 10.73 -16.94
N GLN A 152 13.08 10.58 -17.99
CA GLN A 152 14.11 9.55 -18.04
C GLN A 152 15.32 9.99 -17.21
N ILE A 153 15.79 9.17 -16.28
CA ILE A 153 17.02 9.45 -15.54
C ILE A 153 18.21 9.29 -16.49
N LYS A 154 18.89 10.41 -16.82
CA LYS A 154 20.06 10.44 -17.70
C LYS A 154 21.20 11.31 -17.18
N ASN A 155 20.93 12.27 -16.29
CA ASN A 155 21.95 13.18 -15.79
C ASN A 155 22.89 12.47 -14.78
N PRO A 156 24.19 12.34 -15.08
CA PRO A 156 25.13 11.65 -14.20
C PRO A 156 25.29 12.30 -12.82
N LYS A 157 25.01 13.59 -12.68
CA LYS A 157 25.07 14.31 -11.39
C LYS A 157 24.06 13.76 -10.37
N TRP A 158 22.96 13.17 -10.85
CA TRP A 158 21.91 12.57 -10.05
C TRP A 158 22.19 11.12 -9.64
N MET A 159 23.27 10.54 -10.14
CA MET A 159 23.64 9.15 -9.94
C MET A 159 24.79 9.04 -8.95
N ARG A 160 25.10 7.84 -8.53
CA ARG A 160 26.24 7.57 -7.65
C ARG A 160 27.56 7.98 -8.33
N GLN A 161 28.31 8.89 -7.71
CA GLN A 161 29.54 9.44 -8.28
C GLN A 161 30.69 8.43 -8.40
N LYS A 162 30.69 7.36 -7.60
CA LYS A 162 31.67 6.24 -7.68
C LYS A 162 31.40 5.28 -8.84
N GLY A 163 30.44 5.61 -9.73
CA GLY A 163 30.04 4.79 -10.85
C GLY A 163 28.77 3.98 -10.59
N VAL A 164 28.12 3.59 -11.70
CA VAL A 164 26.85 2.86 -11.72
C VAL A 164 27.11 1.39 -12.06
N SER A 165 26.80 0.48 -11.14
CA SER A 165 26.85 -0.95 -11.36
C SER A 165 25.77 -1.38 -12.37
N LYS A 166 26.08 -2.37 -13.20
CA LYS A 166 25.10 -2.97 -14.13
C LYS A 166 24.07 -3.87 -13.42
N THR A 167 24.29 -4.22 -12.15
CA THR A 167 23.46 -5.16 -11.40
C THR A 167 22.81 -4.57 -10.16
N PHE A 168 23.09 -3.30 -9.81
CA PHE A 168 22.54 -2.70 -8.60
C PHE A 168 22.08 -1.25 -8.82
N HIS A 169 21.13 -1.08 -9.73
CA HIS A 169 20.52 0.24 -10.03
C HIS A 169 19.73 0.80 -8.83
N GLY A 170 19.21 -0.04 -7.92
CA GLY A 170 18.59 0.39 -6.67
C GLY A 170 19.49 1.34 -5.88
N ARG A 171 20.75 0.93 -5.67
CA ARG A 171 21.76 1.71 -4.95
C ARG A 171 22.36 2.85 -5.77
N ASP A 172 22.64 2.62 -7.06
CA ASP A 172 23.49 3.52 -7.84
C ASP A 172 22.73 4.54 -8.70
N LEU A 173 21.42 4.29 -8.95
CA LEU A 173 20.53 5.17 -9.70
C LEU A 173 19.34 5.65 -8.86
N PHE A 174 18.51 4.74 -8.37
CA PHE A 174 17.21 5.11 -7.80
C PHE A 174 17.34 5.76 -6.43
N ALA A 175 18.17 5.23 -5.54
CA ALA A 175 18.39 5.80 -4.21
C ALA A 175 19.01 7.22 -4.27
N PRO A 176 20.09 7.49 -5.07
CA PRO A 176 20.62 8.84 -5.23
C PRO A 176 19.60 9.82 -5.80
N VAL A 177 18.85 9.44 -6.85
CA VAL A 177 17.83 10.30 -7.46
C VAL A 177 16.75 10.68 -6.43
N ALA A 178 16.26 9.73 -5.68
CA ALA A 178 15.28 10.00 -4.62
C ALA A 178 15.83 10.95 -3.54
N ALA A 179 17.10 10.77 -3.15
CA ALA A 179 17.76 11.62 -2.18
C ALA A 179 17.97 13.07 -2.68
N HIS A 180 18.33 13.25 -3.95
CA HIS A 180 18.43 14.58 -4.55
C HIS A 180 17.07 15.27 -4.67
N LEU A 181 16.00 14.54 -5.02
CA LEU A 181 14.63 15.06 -4.98
C LEU A 181 14.25 15.50 -3.55
N ALA A 182 14.58 14.69 -2.55
CA ALA A 182 14.34 15.04 -1.14
C ALA A 182 15.13 16.29 -0.71
N ALA A 183 16.36 16.44 -1.22
CA ALA A 183 17.20 17.63 -1.01
C ALA A 183 16.71 18.86 -1.80
N GLY A 184 15.62 18.75 -2.57
CA GLY A 184 15.00 19.88 -3.28
C GLY A 184 15.55 20.17 -4.67
N TRP A 185 16.30 19.25 -5.29
CA TRP A 185 16.76 19.44 -6.65
C TRP A 185 15.58 19.45 -7.64
N PRO A 186 15.58 20.34 -8.65
CA PRO A 186 14.50 20.42 -9.64
C PRO A 186 14.42 19.13 -10.47
N VAL A 187 13.27 18.46 -10.48
CA VAL A 187 13.09 17.16 -11.15
C VAL A 187 13.39 17.23 -12.66
N GLU A 188 13.22 18.38 -13.27
CA GLU A 188 13.50 18.64 -14.69
C GLU A 188 14.96 18.41 -15.05
N GLU A 189 15.87 18.53 -14.09
CA GLU A 189 17.31 18.36 -14.31
C GLU A 189 17.75 16.90 -14.31
N VAL A 190 16.87 15.96 -13.93
CA VAL A 190 17.21 14.52 -13.89
C VAL A 190 17.44 13.94 -15.28
N GLY A 191 16.86 14.57 -16.31
CA GLY A 191 16.98 14.18 -17.72
C GLY A 191 15.78 14.58 -18.57
N PRO A 192 15.66 14.08 -19.80
CA PRO A 192 14.60 14.47 -20.71
C PRO A 192 13.22 13.98 -20.28
N GLU A 193 12.19 14.80 -20.52
CA GLU A 193 10.79 14.38 -20.40
C GLU A 193 10.47 13.32 -21.45
N ILE A 194 9.71 12.30 -21.07
CA ILE A 194 9.23 11.21 -21.94
C ILE A 194 7.71 11.08 -21.86
N LYS A 195 7.08 10.70 -22.98
CA LYS A 195 5.62 10.56 -23.08
C LYS A 195 5.15 9.10 -23.09
N ALA A 196 6.04 8.17 -23.36
CA ALA A 196 5.73 6.74 -23.45
C ALA A 196 6.42 5.99 -22.32
N TYR A 197 5.75 5.02 -21.73
CA TYR A 197 6.24 4.13 -20.67
C TYR A 197 5.72 2.71 -20.87
N SER A 198 6.38 1.76 -20.23
CA SER A 198 6.03 0.35 -20.32
C SER A 198 4.75 0.03 -19.55
N LEU A 199 3.90 -0.82 -20.10
CA LEU A 199 2.68 -1.30 -19.49
C LEU A 199 2.81 -2.78 -19.11
N LEU A 200 2.24 -3.16 -17.96
CA LEU A 200 2.03 -4.56 -17.61
C LEU A 200 0.76 -5.07 -18.30
N SER A 201 0.83 -6.26 -18.86
CA SER A 201 -0.39 -6.95 -19.28
C SER A 201 -1.22 -7.30 -18.05
N SER A 202 -2.51 -7.01 -18.10
CA SER A 202 -3.47 -7.40 -17.06
C SER A 202 -4.60 -8.19 -17.69
N THR A 203 -5.06 -9.24 -17.01
CA THR A 203 -6.26 -9.94 -17.41
C THR A 203 -7.47 -9.04 -17.15
N PRO A 204 -8.26 -8.69 -18.19
CA PRO A 204 -9.42 -7.85 -17.98
C PRO A 204 -10.47 -8.59 -17.15
N VAL A 205 -11.09 -7.88 -16.22
CA VAL A 205 -12.28 -8.37 -15.52
C VAL A 205 -13.44 -8.35 -16.51
N LYS A 206 -14.20 -9.46 -16.58
CA LYS A 206 -15.36 -9.58 -17.46
C LYS A 206 -16.60 -9.82 -16.63
N ARG A 207 -17.66 -9.04 -16.90
CA ARG A 207 -18.98 -9.25 -16.34
C ARG A 207 -19.94 -9.77 -17.41
N ARG A 208 -20.67 -10.83 -17.11
CA ARG A 208 -21.69 -11.43 -17.98
C ARG A 208 -22.92 -11.79 -17.15
N GLY A 209 -23.91 -10.89 -17.12
CA GLY A 209 -25.10 -11.05 -16.30
C GLY A 209 -24.74 -11.12 -14.81
N ASN A 210 -25.04 -12.26 -14.19
CA ASN A 210 -24.79 -12.56 -12.77
C ASN A 210 -23.40 -13.15 -12.49
N ARG A 211 -22.50 -13.19 -13.50
CA ARG A 211 -21.12 -13.72 -13.39
C ARG A 211 -20.09 -12.61 -13.53
N ILE A 212 -19.04 -12.69 -12.72
CA ILE A 212 -17.84 -11.86 -12.86
C ILE A 212 -16.62 -12.77 -12.90
N GLU A 213 -15.85 -12.62 -13.97
CA GLU A 213 -14.62 -13.35 -14.22
C GLU A 213 -13.41 -12.46 -13.92
N GLY A 214 -12.45 -12.98 -13.17
CA GLY A 214 -11.20 -12.31 -12.83
C GLY A 214 -10.09 -13.32 -12.58
N GLU A 215 -9.01 -12.85 -11.97
CA GLU A 215 -7.84 -13.67 -11.61
C GLU A 215 -7.38 -13.38 -10.17
N VAL A 216 -6.69 -14.33 -9.57
CA VAL A 216 -5.96 -14.14 -8.30
C VAL A 216 -4.76 -13.23 -8.56
N THR A 217 -4.69 -12.11 -7.86
CA THR A 217 -3.57 -11.15 -8.00
C THR A 217 -2.57 -11.21 -6.87
N VAL A 218 -3.04 -11.50 -5.65
CA VAL A 218 -2.21 -11.56 -4.45
C VAL A 218 -2.76 -12.63 -3.52
N ILE A 219 -1.88 -13.33 -2.85
CA ILE A 219 -2.16 -14.11 -1.65
C ILE A 219 -1.42 -13.39 -0.51
N ASP A 220 -2.16 -12.87 0.47
CA ASP A 220 -1.57 -12.12 1.56
C ASP A 220 -0.90 -13.03 2.60
N HIS A 221 -0.27 -12.41 3.62
CA HIS A 221 0.42 -13.13 4.69
C HIS A 221 -0.48 -14.12 5.44
N TYR A 222 -1.78 -13.84 5.55
CA TYR A 222 -2.75 -14.73 6.21
C TYR A 222 -3.25 -15.85 5.29
N GLY A 223 -2.93 -15.77 4.00
CA GLY A 223 -3.43 -16.68 2.97
C GLY A 223 -4.80 -16.31 2.43
N ASN A 224 -5.25 -15.05 2.62
CA ASN A 224 -6.40 -14.53 1.92
C ASN A 224 -6.07 -14.34 0.44
N VAL A 225 -7.03 -14.64 -0.42
CA VAL A 225 -6.87 -14.63 -1.88
C VAL A 225 -7.56 -13.40 -2.45
N ILE A 226 -6.77 -12.45 -2.92
CA ILE A 226 -7.27 -11.18 -3.43
C ILE A 226 -7.34 -11.24 -4.97
N LEU A 227 -8.51 -10.90 -5.50
CA LEU A 227 -8.79 -10.93 -6.94
C LEU A 227 -8.53 -9.55 -7.57
N ASN A 228 -8.42 -9.50 -8.91
CA ASN A 228 -8.42 -8.24 -9.66
C ASN A 228 -9.81 -7.62 -9.81
N ILE A 229 -10.85 -8.22 -9.24
CA ILE A 229 -12.23 -7.75 -9.34
C ILE A 229 -12.45 -6.58 -8.38
N PRO A 230 -12.74 -5.35 -8.88
CA PRO A 230 -13.04 -4.21 -8.02
C PRO A 230 -14.31 -4.44 -7.20
N GLY A 231 -14.29 -4.05 -5.93
CA GLY A 231 -15.44 -4.17 -5.05
C GLY A 231 -16.65 -3.36 -5.54
N GLU A 232 -16.42 -2.22 -6.20
CA GLU A 232 -17.50 -1.40 -6.78
C GLU A 232 -18.23 -2.16 -7.89
N LEU A 233 -17.52 -2.79 -8.82
CA LEU A 233 -18.12 -3.63 -9.85
C LEU A 233 -18.97 -4.77 -9.25
N PHE A 234 -18.52 -5.33 -8.13
CA PHE A 234 -19.25 -6.36 -7.42
C PHE A 234 -20.50 -5.82 -6.71
N LYS A 235 -20.45 -4.62 -6.14
CA LYS A 235 -21.61 -3.96 -5.52
C LYS A 235 -22.74 -3.68 -6.52
N GLU A 236 -22.41 -3.45 -7.80
CA GLU A 236 -23.40 -3.27 -8.86
C GLU A 236 -24.31 -4.50 -9.10
N LEU A 237 -23.95 -5.68 -8.57
CA LEU A 237 -24.83 -6.84 -8.56
C LEU A 237 -26.03 -6.69 -7.61
N GLY A 238 -26.04 -5.67 -6.74
CA GLY A 238 -27.13 -5.38 -5.81
C GLY A 238 -27.30 -6.44 -4.70
N LEU A 239 -26.30 -7.24 -4.42
CA LEU A 239 -26.39 -8.39 -3.54
C LEU A 239 -26.44 -7.99 -2.06
N THR A 240 -27.39 -8.55 -1.33
CA THR A 240 -27.51 -8.41 0.10
C THR A 240 -26.44 -9.23 0.83
N ARG A 241 -25.88 -8.71 1.93
CA ARG A 241 -24.98 -9.47 2.79
C ARG A 241 -25.66 -10.74 3.30
N GLY A 242 -24.92 -11.84 3.28
CA GLY A 242 -25.43 -13.16 3.67
C GLY A 242 -25.78 -14.07 2.51
N VAL A 243 -25.95 -13.54 1.29
CA VAL A 243 -26.17 -14.33 0.08
C VAL A 243 -25.03 -15.32 -0.12
N LYS A 244 -25.36 -16.51 -0.60
CA LYS A 244 -24.40 -17.56 -0.96
C LYS A 244 -24.07 -17.44 -2.43
N LEU A 245 -22.80 -17.34 -2.77
CA LEU A 245 -22.27 -17.20 -4.13
C LEU A 245 -21.50 -18.44 -4.52
N HIS A 246 -21.55 -18.78 -5.78
CA HIS A 246 -20.71 -19.82 -6.36
C HIS A 246 -19.38 -19.22 -6.82
N VAL A 247 -18.28 -19.85 -6.38
CA VAL A 247 -16.92 -19.49 -6.78
C VAL A 247 -16.36 -20.67 -7.57
N HIS A 248 -16.04 -20.41 -8.82
CA HIS A 248 -15.48 -21.41 -9.74
C HIS A 248 -13.99 -21.09 -9.96
N PHE A 249 -13.14 -22.08 -9.80
CA PHE A 249 -11.71 -22.03 -10.08
C PHE A 249 -11.19 -23.42 -10.42
N LYS A 250 -10.28 -23.52 -11.38
CA LYS A 250 -9.87 -24.82 -11.92
C LYS A 250 -11.13 -25.60 -12.32
N ASN A 251 -11.23 -26.85 -11.92
CA ASN A 251 -12.42 -27.70 -12.14
C ASN A 251 -13.27 -27.84 -10.85
N LYS A 252 -13.18 -26.86 -9.94
CA LYS A 252 -13.88 -26.87 -8.66
C LYS A 252 -14.94 -25.78 -8.61
N LYS A 253 -16.01 -26.06 -7.87
CA LYS A 253 -17.04 -25.11 -7.48
C LYS A 253 -17.20 -25.17 -5.97
N VAL A 254 -17.12 -24.02 -5.31
CA VAL A 254 -17.41 -23.87 -3.89
C VAL A 254 -18.49 -22.84 -3.69
N THR A 255 -19.26 -22.97 -2.61
CA THR A 255 -20.29 -21.98 -2.25
C THR A 255 -19.80 -21.22 -1.03
N LEU A 256 -19.67 -19.90 -1.18
CA LEU A 256 -19.16 -19.00 -0.14
C LEU A 256 -20.18 -17.91 0.18
N LYS A 257 -20.25 -17.54 1.46
CA LYS A 257 -21.12 -16.47 1.93
C LYS A 257 -20.52 -15.09 1.59
N TRP A 258 -21.32 -14.19 1.06
CA TRP A 258 -20.99 -12.78 0.95
C TRP A 258 -21.02 -12.13 2.34
N ALA A 259 -19.88 -11.75 2.87
CA ALA A 259 -19.69 -11.32 4.26
C ALA A 259 -19.19 -9.87 4.36
N ALA A 260 -19.41 -9.24 5.52
CA ALA A 260 -18.89 -7.92 5.82
C ALA A 260 -17.51 -7.97 6.50
N THR A 261 -17.27 -9.04 7.28
CA THR A 261 -16.07 -9.22 8.09
C THR A 261 -15.70 -10.69 8.15
N TYR A 262 -14.48 -11.00 8.56
CA TYR A 262 -13.99 -12.39 8.71
C TYR A 262 -14.81 -13.20 9.74
N GLY A 263 -15.28 -12.57 10.82
CA GLY A 263 -16.09 -13.23 11.86
C GLY A 263 -17.55 -13.49 11.48
N ALA A 264 -17.98 -13.18 10.25
CA ALA A 264 -19.38 -13.41 9.82
C ALA A 264 -19.70 -14.87 9.47
N VAL A 265 -18.71 -15.75 9.53
CA VAL A 265 -18.82 -17.20 9.36
C VAL A 265 -18.08 -17.91 10.50
N PRO A 266 -18.42 -19.19 10.83
CA PRO A 266 -17.68 -19.99 11.81
C PRO A 266 -16.18 -20.09 11.48
N GLU A 267 -15.37 -20.39 12.50
CA GLU A 267 -13.95 -20.67 12.33
C GLU A 267 -13.71 -21.81 11.33
N GLY A 268 -12.74 -21.65 10.46
CA GLY A 268 -12.42 -22.60 9.39
C GLY A 268 -13.33 -22.51 8.16
N GLU A 269 -14.41 -21.72 8.20
CA GLU A 269 -15.29 -21.54 7.05
C GLU A 269 -14.83 -20.38 6.13
N GLY A 270 -15.14 -20.54 4.84
CA GLY A 270 -14.79 -19.58 3.82
C GLY A 270 -15.87 -18.56 3.52
N MET A 271 -15.44 -17.42 3.04
CA MET A 271 -16.30 -16.31 2.67
C MET A 271 -15.73 -15.49 1.52
N ILE A 272 -16.58 -14.63 0.95
CA ILE A 272 -16.19 -13.55 0.05
C ILE A 272 -16.41 -12.23 0.79
N LEU A 273 -15.48 -11.30 0.66
CA LEU A 273 -15.61 -9.93 1.17
C LEU A 273 -14.90 -8.93 0.26
N ILE A 274 -15.05 -7.64 0.53
CA ILE A 274 -14.21 -6.61 -0.10
C ILE A 274 -13.07 -6.31 0.88
N SER A 275 -11.85 -6.51 0.41
CA SER A 275 -10.63 -6.24 1.16
C SER A 275 -10.48 -4.74 1.50
N GLY A 276 -9.62 -4.41 2.45
CA GLY A 276 -9.25 -3.02 2.75
C GLY A 276 -8.68 -2.27 1.55
N GLY A 277 -8.18 -2.97 0.53
CA GLY A 277 -7.73 -2.42 -0.74
C GLY A 277 -8.83 -2.17 -1.77
N GLY A 278 -10.11 -2.49 -1.46
CA GLY A 278 -11.25 -2.24 -2.34
C GLY A 278 -11.47 -3.32 -3.42
N PHE A 279 -10.86 -4.48 -3.32
CA PHE A 279 -11.04 -5.59 -4.26
C PHE A 279 -11.71 -6.78 -3.59
N LEU A 280 -12.33 -7.67 -4.39
CA LEU A 280 -12.86 -8.92 -3.86
C LEU A 280 -11.75 -9.79 -3.29
N GLU A 281 -12.07 -10.40 -2.17
CA GLU A 281 -11.19 -11.28 -1.40
C GLU A 281 -11.94 -12.55 -1.03
N LEU A 282 -11.30 -13.70 -1.26
CA LEU A 282 -11.71 -14.97 -0.71
C LEU A 282 -10.91 -15.21 0.56
N ALA A 283 -11.58 -15.38 1.68
CA ALA A 283 -10.97 -15.56 2.98
C ALA A 283 -11.53 -16.78 3.71
N VAL A 284 -10.81 -17.24 4.73
CA VAL A 284 -11.24 -18.27 5.68
C VAL A 284 -11.10 -17.70 7.07
N ASN A 285 -12.18 -17.77 7.88
CA ASN A 285 -12.11 -17.30 9.24
C ASN A 285 -11.04 -18.07 10.04
N ARG A 286 -10.00 -17.38 10.52
CA ARG A 286 -8.81 -17.92 11.21
C ARG A 286 -8.08 -19.02 10.41
N GLY A 287 -8.10 -18.94 9.08
CA GLY A 287 -7.47 -19.91 8.20
C GLY A 287 -6.97 -19.30 6.90
N SER A 288 -6.32 -20.11 6.08
CA SER A 288 -5.80 -19.71 4.77
C SER A 288 -6.74 -20.20 3.64
N ALA A 289 -7.32 -19.25 2.92
CA ALA A 289 -8.15 -19.55 1.74
C ALA A 289 -7.29 -20.16 0.63
N ALA A 290 -6.08 -19.66 0.41
CA ALA A 290 -5.16 -20.20 -0.58
C ALA A 290 -4.89 -21.69 -0.35
N ARG A 291 -4.57 -22.11 0.87
CA ARG A 291 -4.34 -23.51 1.21
C ARG A 291 -5.61 -24.34 1.14
N LYS A 292 -6.74 -23.83 1.71
CA LYS A 292 -7.99 -24.58 1.75
C LYS A 292 -8.53 -24.88 0.36
N TYR A 293 -8.41 -23.94 -0.56
CA TYR A 293 -8.95 -24.07 -1.92
C TYR A 293 -7.90 -24.46 -2.96
N GLY A 294 -6.62 -24.43 -2.62
CA GLY A 294 -5.52 -24.74 -3.54
C GLY A 294 -5.37 -23.67 -4.62
N LEU A 295 -5.55 -22.38 -4.24
CA LEU A 295 -5.46 -21.24 -5.16
C LEU A 295 -4.05 -20.67 -5.19
N GLU A 296 -3.62 -20.25 -6.38
CA GLU A 296 -2.32 -19.66 -6.64
C GLU A 296 -2.49 -18.34 -7.41
N VAL A 297 -1.48 -17.47 -7.35
CA VAL A 297 -1.48 -16.20 -8.11
C VAL A 297 -1.52 -16.48 -9.62
N GLY A 298 -2.36 -15.72 -10.34
CA GLY A 298 -2.60 -15.88 -11.77
C GLY A 298 -3.74 -16.83 -12.14
N GLU A 299 -4.35 -17.54 -11.19
CA GLU A 299 -5.45 -18.42 -11.46
C GLU A 299 -6.74 -17.66 -11.76
N ALA A 300 -7.46 -18.12 -12.79
CA ALA A 300 -8.78 -17.60 -13.13
C ALA A 300 -9.82 -17.98 -12.06
N VAL A 301 -10.64 -17.01 -11.68
CA VAL A 301 -11.73 -17.18 -10.72
C VAL A 301 -12.98 -16.54 -11.29
N THR A 302 -14.11 -17.29 -11.24
CA THR A 302 -15.43 -16.76 -11.59
C THR A 302 -16.30 -16.72 -10.35
N ILE A 303 -16.91 -15.57 -10.06
CA ILE A 303 -17.93 -15.40 -9.04
C ILE A 303 -19.28 -15.38 -9.73
N GLU A 304 -20.22 -16.19 -9.25
CA GLU A 304 -21.56 -16.31 -9.81
C GLU A 304 -22.61 -16.17 -8.70
N ASN A 305 -23.59 -15.29 -8.94
CA ASN A 305 -24.83 -15.33 -8.16
C ASN A 305 -25.73 -16.42 -8.75
N PRO A 306 -26.13 -17.45 -7.99
CA PRO A 306 -26.96 -18.53 -8.52
C PRO A 306 -28.40 -18.14 -8.81
N ASP A 307 -28.89 -16.99 -8.29
CA ASP A 307 -30.28 -16.51 -8.36
C ASP A 307 -30.47 -15.46 -9.45
#